data_f679c3d8bba51e878f1a9a106a2a89ee
#
_entry.id   f679c3d8bba51e878f1a9a106a2a89ee
#
_cell.length_a   1.000
_cell.length_b   1.000
_cell.length_c   1.000
_cell.angle_alpha   90.00
_cell.angle_beta   90.00
_cell.angle_gamma   90.00
#
_symmetry.space_group_name_H-M   'P 1'
#
loop_
_entity.id
_entity.type
_entity.pdbx_description
1 polymer ?
#
loop_
_entity_poly.entity_id
_entity_poly.type
_entity_poly.pdbx_seq_one_letter_code
_entity_poly.pdbx_strand_id
1 'polypeptide(L)'
;ETLARMMIAQSKDLMPWLEQHGVRFQPSLGGTLSLGRTNAFFLGGGRAMLNALYRSAEAKGVEILYEAEVVDLEIEDHRFVSALVRHGGAEHRVRAGALIAASGGFEANIGWLRESWGPAADNFLIRGTPYNTGSVLRLLLDRGVQPVGDPAQCHAVAIDARAPKFDGGIVT
;
A
#
# COMPACT_ATOMS: atom_id res chain seq x y z
N GLU A 1 18.74 8.79 -5.92
CA GLU A 1 19.87 7.82 -5.74
C GLU A 1 20.09 7.47 -4.26
N THR A 2 20.14 8.44 -3.35
CA THR A 2 20.39 8.21 -1.91
C THR A 2 19.34 7.31 -1.26
N LEU A 3 18.04 7.55 -1.51
CA LEU A 3 16.97 6.73 -0.95
C LEU A 3 17.03 5.29 -1.46
N ALA A 4 17.27 5.08 -2.75
CA ALA A 4 17.40 3.74 -3.33
C ALA A 4 18.57 2.96 -2.72
N ARG A 5 19.72 3.60 -2.53
CA ARG A 5 20.88 2.99 -1.85
C ARG A 5 20.57 2.61 -0.40
N MET A 6 19.85 3.47 0.31
CA MET A 6 19.42 3.21 1.68
C MET A 6 18.48 2.00 1.73
N MET A 7 17.49 1.94 0.85
CA MET A 7 16.56 0.81 0.77
C MET A 7 17.28 -0.51 0.51
N ILE A 8 18.22 -0.53 -0.46
CA ILE A 8 19.01 -1.73 -0.76
C ILE A 8 19.86 -2.14 0.45
N ALA A 9 20.53 -1.18 1.09
CA ALA A 9 21.38 -1.46 2.25
C ALA A 9 20.60 -2.03 3.45
N GLN A 10 19.38 -1.55 3.67
CA GLN A 10 18.54 -1.97 4.80
C GLN A 10 17.67 -3.19 4.49
N SER A 11 17.48 -3.56 3.23
CA SER A 11 16.62 -4.71 2.86
C SER A 11 17.10 -6.03 3.48
N LYS A 12 18.38 -6.18 3.74
CA LYS A 12 18.95 -7.37 4.41
C LYS A 12 18.41 -7.57 5.83
N ASP A 13 18.02 -6.50 6.50
CA ASP A 13 17.54 -6.52 7.89
C ASP A 13 16.02 -6.67 7.97
N LEU A 14 15.33 -6.64 6.84
CA LEU A 14 13.87 -6.68 6.78
C LEU A 14 13.28 -8.01 7.25
N MET A 15 13.85 -9.15 6.86
CA MET A 15 13.36 -10.46 7.29
C MET A 15 13.46 -10.65 8.81
N PRO A 16 14.62 -10.44 9.46
CA PRO A 16 14.70 -10.50 10.91
C PRO A 16 13.75 -9.53 11.61
N TRP A 17 13.56 -8.33 11.07
CA TRP A 17 12.62 -7.37 11.61
C TRP A 17 11.17 -7.88 11.54
N LEU A 18 10.75 -8.45 10.43
CA LEU A 18 9.41 -9.04 10.27
C LEU A 18 9.19 -10.22 11.22
N GLU A 19 10.21 -11.09 11.41
CA GLU A 19 10.15 -12.21 12.34
C GLU A 19 9.99 -11.75 13.79
N GLN A 20 10.69 -10.70 14.20
CA GLN A 20 10.52 -10.07 15.52
C GLN A 20 9.11 -9.54 15.75
N HIS A 21 8.38 -9.23 14.67
CA HIS A 21 6.98 -8.78 14.71
C HIS A 21 5.96 -9.92 14.45
N GLY A 22 6.42 -11.18 14.54
CA GLY A 22 5.55 -12.36 14.50
C GLY A 22 5.21 -12.85 13.09
N VAL A 23 5.84 -12.29 12.05
CA VAL A 23 5.72 -12.81 10.68
C VAL A 23 6.53 -14.11 10.57
N ARG A 24 5.96 -15.10 9.91
CA ARG A 24 6.65 -16.38 9.66
C ARG A 24 6.89 -16.57 8.17
N PHE A 25 8.06 -17.10 7.85
CA PHE A 25 8.42 -17.42 6.47
C PHE A 25 8.31 -18.93 6.23
N GLN A 26 8.06 -19.30 5.00
CA GLN A 26 8.14 -20.69 4.58
C GLN A 26 9.60 -21.13 4.56
N PRO A 27 9.88 -22.39 4.88
CA PRO A 27 11.21 -22.98 4.62
C PRO A 27 11.56 -22.81 3.14
N SER A 28 12.87 -22.72 2.86
CA SER A 28 13.34 -22.65 1.46
C SER A 28 12.74 -23.78 0.63
N LEU A 29 12.09 -23.41 -0.47
CA LEU A 29 11.56 -24.37 -1.42
C LEU A 29 12.72 -24.97 -2.21
N GLY A 30 12.94 -26.27 -2.04
CA GLY A 30 13.84 -27.04 -2.87
C GLY A 30 13.16 -27.42 -4.21
N GLY A 31 13.94 -27.69 -5.24
CA GLY A 31 13.44 -28.11 -6.54
C GLY A 31 14.17 -27.47 -7.71
N THR A 32 13.60 -27.62 -8.91
CA THR A 32 14.18 -27.15 -10.17
C THR A 32 14.39 -25.63 -10.22
N LEU A 33 13.53 -24.87 -9.53
CA LEU A 33 13.67 -23.43 -9.38
C LEU A 33 14.17 -23.16 -7.96
N SER A 34 15.39 -22.65 -7.83
CA SER A 34 16.00 -22.28 -6.54
C SER A 34 15.37 -21.00 -5.96
N LEU A 35 14.05 -20.95 -5.86
CA LEU A 35 13.30 -19.77 -5.44
C LEU A 35 13.68 -19.32 -4.03
N GLY A 36 14.07 -20.25 -3.14
CA GLY A 36 14.49 -19.93 -1.78
C GLY A 36 15.81 -19.16 -1.67
N ARG A 37 16.56 -19.00 -2.78
CA ARG A 37 17.81 -18.19 -2.81
C ARG A 37 17.55 -16.71 -3.07
N THR A 38 16.47 -16.40 -3.77
CA THR A 38 16.18 -15.04 -4.27
C THR A 38 14.87 -14.49 -3.72
N ASN A 39 14.01 -15.38 -3.18
CA ASN A 39 12.69 -14.99 -2.70
C ASN A 39 12.42 -15.58 -1.32
N ALA A 40 11.74 -14.80 -0.49
CA ALA A 40 11.19 -15.23 0.77
C ALA A 40 9.65 -15.26 0.66
N PHE A 41 9.04 -16.36 1.06
CA PHE A 41 7.60 -16.52 1.01
C PHE A 41 7.01 -16.50 2.41
N PHE A 42 5.98 -15.69 2.63
CA PHE A 42 5.29 -15.65 3.91
C PHE A 42 4.49 -16.94 4.13
N LEU A 43 4.66 -17.56 5.28
CA LEU A 43 3.83 -18.69 5.69
C LEU A 43 2.39 -18.21 5.93
N GLY A 44 1.47 -18.67 5.09
CA GLY A 44 0.07 -18.22 5.06
C GLY A 44 -0.15 -16.94 4.25
N GLY A 45 0.83 -16.52 3.43
CA GLY A 45 0.73 -15.43 2.49
C GLY A 45 0.65 -14.04 3.11
N GLY A 46 0.34 -13.04 2.29
CA GLY A 46 0.28 -11.64 2.71
C GLY A 46 -0.74 -11.37 3.81
N ARG A 47 -1.86 -12.09 3.82
CA ARG A 47 -2.86 -11.96 4.88
C ARG A 47 -2.31 -12.35 6.25
N ALA A 48 -1.55 -13.43 6.34
CA ALA A 48 -0.94 -13.86 7.60
C ALA A 48 0.12 -12.86 8.07
N MET A 49 0.91 -12.32 7.15
CA MET A 49 1.87 -11.25 7.43
C MET A 49 1.18 -10.02 8.01
N LEU A 50 0.15 -9.50 7.34
CA LEU A 50 -0.59 -8.33 7.82
C LEU A 50 -1.20 -8.57 9.20
N ASN A 51 -1.85 -9.71 9.42
CA ASN A 51 -2.40 -10.05 10.73
C ASN A 51 -1.35 -10.13 11.83
N ALA A 52 -0.14 -10.56 11.53
CA ALA A 52 0.97 -10.55 12.50
C ALA A 52 1.41 -9.13 12.83
N LEU A 53 1.54 -8.26 11.81
CA LEU A 53 1.92 -6.86 12.00
C LEU A 53 0.85 -6.07 12.77
N TYR A 54 -0.44 -6.29 12.50
CA TYR A 54 -1.54 -5.70 13.27
C TYR A 54 -1.46 -6.08 14.75
N ARG A 55 -1.33 -7.37 15.06
CA ARG A 55 -1.16 -7.83 16.45
C ARG A 55 0.07 -7.23 17.11
N SER A 56 1.18 -7.09 16.37
CA SER A 56 2.40 -6.47 16.90
C SER A 56 2.19 -4.98 17.18
N ALA A 57 1.46 -4.27 16.34
CA ALA A 57 1.13 -2.86 16.54
C ALA A 57 0.24 -2.67 17.78
N GLU A 58 -0.83 -3.46 17.90
CA GLU A 58 -1.73 -3.45 19.06
C GLU A 58 -0.99 -3.75 20.37
N ALA A 59 -0.11 -4.76 20.36
CA ALA A 59 0.72 -5.11 21.53
C ALA A 59 1.68 -3.98 21.96
N LYS A 60 1.99 -3.07 21.05
CA LYS A 60 2.80 -1.86 21.31
C LYS A 60 1.96 -0.64 21.69
N GLY A 61 0.64 -0.79 21.82
CA GLY A 61 -0.27 0.28 22.19
C GLY A 61 -0.64 1.21 21.03
N VAL A 62 -0.43 0.79 19.77
CA VAL A 62 -0.92 1.54 18.60
C VAL A 62 -2.43 1.38 18.53
N GLU A 63 -3.15 2.50 18.51
CA GLU A 63 -4.59 2.51 18.26
C GLU A 63 -4.85 2.31 16.76
N ILE A 64 -5.68 1.33 16.42
CA ILE A 64 -6.04 1.02 15.04
C ILE A 64 -7.53 1.26 14.87
N LEU A 65 -7.89 2.20 14.01
CA LEU A 65 -9.28 2.48 13.65
C LEU A 65 -9.61 1.79 12.33
N TYR A 66 -10.48 0.78 12.40
CA TYR A 66 -11.03 0.12 11.23
C TYR A 66 -12.23 0.91 10.68
N GLU A 67 -12.52 0.73 9.40
CA GLU A 67 -13.63 1.44 8.73
C GLU A 67 -13.57 2.96 8.94
N ALA A 68 -12.35 3.49 8.98
CA ALA A 68 -12.05 4.90 9.17
C ALA A 68 -11.47 5.48 7.87
N GLU A 69 -12.16 6.46 7.30
CA GLU A 69 -11.77 7.13 6.07
C GLU A 69 -11.19 8.51 6.36
N VAL A 70 -9.99 8.77 5.87
CA VAL A 70 -9.43 10.13 5.88
C VAL A 70 -10.11 10.92 4.76
N VAL A 71 -10.88 11.94 5.14
CA VAL A 71 -11.67 12.75 4.21
C VAL A 71 -11.08 14.13 3.96
N ASP A 72 -10.21 14.60 4.86
CA ASP A 72 -9.48 15.85 4.69
C ASP A 72 -8.17 15.87 5.48
N LEU A 73 -7.24 16.75 5.05
CA LEU A 73 -5.96 16.99 5.70
C LEU A 73 -5.77 18.49 5.93
N GLU A 74 -5.32 18.87 7.08
CA GLU A 74 -4.91 20.24 7.41
C GLU A 74 -3.39 20.31 7.39
N ILE A 75 -2.86 21.11 6.48
CA ILE A 75 -1.42 21.36 6.32
C ILE A 75 -1.22 22.88 6.33
N GLU A 76 -0.45 23.38 7.27
CA GLU A 76 -0.11 24.80 7.41
C GLU A 76 1.39 24.96 7.35
N ASP A 77 1.87 25.93 6.60
CA ASP A 77 3.32 26.22 6.44
C ASP A 77 4.15 24.96 6.17
N HIS A 78 3.68 24.10 5.28
CA HIS A 78 4.30 22.82 4.92
C HIS A 78 4.40 21.81 6.08
N ARG A 79 3.59 21.97 7.13
CA ARG A 79 3.53 21.06 8.27
C ARG A 79 2.14 20.45 8.40
N PHE A 80 2.11 19.15 8.65
CA PHE A 80 0.87 18.48 8.98
C PHE A 80 0.36 18.96 10.34
N VAL A 81 -0.92 19.29 10.41
CA VAL A 81 -1.62 19.75 11.62
C VAL A 81 -2.62 18.69 12.08
N SER A 82 -3.51 18.27 11.19
CA SER A 82 -4.56 17.31 11.52
C SER A 82 -5.10 16.58 10.28
N ALA A 83 -5.75 15.46 10.54
CA ALA A 83 -6.60 14.77 9.58
C ALA A 83 -8.06 14.79 10.03
N LEU A 84 -8.98 14.99 9.11
CA LEU A 84 -10.41 14.77 9.34
C LEU A 84 -10.72 13.33 8.95
N VAL A 85 -11.22 12.55 9.89
CA VAL A 85 -11.47 11.13 9.75
C VAL A 85 -12.95 10.85 9.93
N ARG A 86 -13.57 10.21 8.96
CA ARG A 86 -14.94 9.71 9.05
C ARG A 86 -14.91 8.30 9.62
N HIS A 87 -15.54 8.11 10.78
CA HIS A 87 -15.61 6.84 11.48
C HIS A 87 -16.93 6.75 12.27
N GLY A 88 -17.61 5.61 12.21
CA GLY A 88 -18.87 5.41 12.95
C GLY A 88 -20.00 6.38 12.57
N GLY A 89 -20.01 6.89 11.34
CA GLY A 89 -21.02 7.85 10.86
C GLY A 89 -20.79 9.30 11.29
N ALA A 90 -19.68 9.61 11.97
CA ALA A 90 -19.28 10.95 12.38
C ALA A 90 -17.89 11.32 11.86
N GLU A 91 -17.60 12.61 11.84
CA GLU A 91 -16.28 13.12 11.47
C GLU A 91 -15.52 13.56 12.72
N HIS A 92 -14.30 13.10 12.83
CA HIS A 92 -13.41 13.33 13.96
C HIS A 92 -12.11 13.96 13.48
N ARG A 93 -11.64 14.99 14.16
CA ARG A 93 -10.36 15.61 13.88
C ARG A 93 -9.25 14.96 14.71
N VAL A 94 -8.32 14.32 14.04
CA VAL A 94 -7.15 13.66 14.65
C VAL A 94 -5.94 14.56 14.46
N ARG A 95 -5.32 14.99 15.54
CA ARG A 95 -4.09 15.79 15.54
C ARG A 95 -2.88 14.92 15.83
N ALA A 96 -1.78 15.16 15.13
CA ALA A 96 -0.51 14.48 15.39
C ALA A 96 0.66 15.36 14.98
N GLY A 97 1.84 15.04 15.50
CA GLY A 97 3.08 15.76 15.15
C GLY A 97 3.60 15.42 13.74
N ALA A 98 3.14 14.32 13.15
CA ALA A 98 3.50 13.88 11.80
C ALA A 98 2.43 12.95 11.22
N LEU A 99 2.39 12.89 9.89
CA LEU A 99 1.55 11.97 9.13
C LEU A 99 2.42 11.10 8.23
N ILE A 100 2.19 9.79 8.24
CA ILE A 100 2.72 8.87 7.25
C ILE A 100 1.55 8.42 6.37
N ALA A 101 1.51 8.90 5.12
CA ALA A 101 0.51 8.49 4.15
C ALA A 101 0.95 7.18 3.48
N ALA A 102 0.30 6.08 3.85
CA ALA A 102 0.55 4.74 3.31
C ALA A 102 -0.73 4.14 2.68
N SER A 103 -1.56 5.00 2.09
CA SER A 103 -2.90 4.70 1.58
C SER A 103 -2.93 4.07 0.19
N GLY A 104 -1.78 3.71 -0.37
CA GLY A 104 -1.67 3.17 -1.73
C GLY A 104 -1.80 4.23 -2.83
N GLY A 105 -1.96 3.76 -4.06
CA GLY A 105 -2.10 4.58 -5.25
C GLY A 105 -3.56 4.83 -5.65
N PHE A 106 -3.79 4.99 -6.96
CA PHE A 106 -5.10 5.33 -7.52
C PHE A 106 -5.54 4.39 -8.65
N GLU A 107 -4.93 3.22 -8.74
CA GLU A 107 -5.19 2.26 -9.82
C GLU A 107 -6.63 1.74 -9.88
N ALA A 108 -7.38 1.80 -8.78
CA ALA A 108 -8.81 1.46 -8.77
C ALA A 108 -9.72 2.62 -9.23
N ASN A 109 -9.17 3.80 -9.48
CA ASN A 109 -9.91 4.97 -9.95
C ASN A 109 -9.72 5.15 -11.46
N ILE A 110 -10.58 4.50 -12.25
CA ILE A 110 -10.53 4.59 -13.71
C ILE A 110 -10.68 6.03 -14.21
N GLY A 111 -11.50 6.84 -13.54
CA GLY A 111 -11.64 8.26 -13.89
C GLY A 111 -10.31 9.01 -13.81
N TRP A 112 -9.54 8.77 -12.75
CA TRP A 112 -8.22 9.38 -12.58
C TRP A 112 -7.18 8.76 -13.53
N LEU A 113 -7.23 7.46 -13.79
CA LEU A 113 -6.34 6.85 -14.79
C LEU A 113 -6.54 7.46 -16.18
N ARG A 114 -7.76 7.84 -16.54
CA ARG A 114 -8.03 8.53 -17.80
C ARG A 114 -7.30 9.87 -17.94
N GLU A 115 -7.02 10.58 -16.87
CA GLU A 115 -6.27 11.84 -16.90
C GLU A 115 -4.87 11.64 -17.53
N SER A 116 -4.22 10.47 -17.28
CA SER A 116 -2.88 10.15 -17.79
C SER A 116 -2.88 9.23 -19.01
N TRP A 117 -3.88 8.35 -19.17
CA TRP A 117 -3.91 7.27 -20.16
C TRP A 117 -4.99 7.48 -21.23
N GLY A 118 -5.83 8.51 -21.08
CA GLY A 118 -6.96 8.75 -21.97
C GLY A 118 -7.99 7.61 -21.96
N PRO A 119 -8.79 7.46 -23.05
CA PRO A 119 -9.87 6.46 -23.10
C PRO A 119 -9.41 5.01 -23.00
N ALA A 120 -8.12 4.73 -23.24
CA ALA A 120 -7.57 3.38 -23.10
C ALA A 120 -7.70 2.82 -21.67
N ALA A 121 -7.76 3.69 -20.67
CA ALA A 121 -7.93 3.30 -19.27
C ALA A 121 -9.23 2.52 -19.01
N ASP A 122 -10.27 2.69 -19.84
CA ASP A 122 -11.52 1.95 -19.71
C ASP A 122 -11.38 0.45 -19.93
N ASN A 123 -10.30 0.03 -20.58
CA ASN A 123 -10.00 -1.37 -20.85
C ASN A 123 -9.13 -1.99 -19.75
N PHE A 124 -8.72 -1.24 -18.74
CA PHE A 124 -7.85 -1.75 -17.67
C PHE A 124 -8.65 -2.64 -16.73
N LEU A 125 -8.10 -3.83 -16.47
CA LEU A 125 -8.60 -4.75 -15.48
C LEU A 125 -7.76 -4.63 -14.21
N ILE A 126 -8.32 -4.02 -13.18
CA ILE A 126 -7.63 -3.83 -11.91
C ILE A 126 -7.84 -5.07 -11.06
N ARG A 127 -6.74 -5.73 -10.69
CA ARG A 127 -6.73 -6.98 -9.91
C ARG A 127 -6.29 -6.81 -8.46
N GLY A 128 -5.87 -5.62 -8.09
CA GLY A 128 -5.52 -5.27 -6.72
C GLY A 128 -6.75 -5.08 -5.82
N THR A 129 -6.67 -4.12 -4.93
CA THR A 129 -7.78 -3.76 -4.06
C THR A 129 -8.69 -2.70 -4.70
N PRO A 130 -10.02 -2.74 -4.48
CA PRO A 130 -10.93 -1.67 -4.92
C PRO A 130 -10.74 -0.36 -4.13
N TYR A 131 -9.96 -0.39 -3.06
CA TYR A 131 -9.78 0.77 -2.16
C TYR A 131 -8.66 1.72 -2.57
N ASN A 132 -7.77 1.34 -3.48
CA ASN A 132 -6.72 2.23 -4.00
C ASN A 132 -7.29 3.23 -5.00
N THR A 133 -8.12 4.14 -4.50
CA THR A 133 -8.82 5.16 -5.29
C THR A 133 -8.06 6.49 -5.35
N GLY A 134 -6.95 6.61 -4.60
CA GLY A 134 -6.11 7.80 -4.57
C GLY A 134 -6.66 8.95 -3.73
N SER A 135 -7.66 8.73 -2.88
CA SER A 135 -8.31 9.81 -2.13
C SER A 135 -7.32 10.64 -1.31
N VAL A 136 -6.48 9.99 -0.49
CA VAL A 136 -5.47 10.70 0.31
C VAL A 136 -4.37 11.32 -0.55
N LEU A 137 -3.98 10.65 -1.64
CA LEU A 137 -3.01 11.20 -2.59
C LEU A 137 -3.55 12.48 -3.24
N ARG A 138 -4.82 12.53 -3.65
CA ARG A 138 -5.46 13.73 -4.19
C ARG A 138 -5.46 14.85 -3.18
N LEU A 139 -5.82 14.57 -1.92
CA LEU A 139 -5.76 15.55 -0.84
C LEU A 139 -4.37 16.17 -0.66
N LEU A 140 -3.32 15.37 -0.77
CA LEU A 140 -1.93 15.86 -0.68
C LEU A 140 -1.55 16.74 -1.87
N LEU A 141 -1.90 16.32 -3.09
CA LEU A 141 -1.64 17.07 -4.32
C LEU A 141 -2.36 18.42 -4.31
N ASP A 142 -3.63 18.45 -3.90
CA ASP A 142 -4.44 19.67 -3.81
C ASP A 142 -3.88 20.67 -2.79
N ARG A 143 -3.04 20.20 -1.86
CA ARG A 143 -2.31 21.02 -0.86
C ARG A 143 -0.89 21.35 -1.27
N GLY A 144 -0.54 21.13 -2.53
CA GLY A 144 0.75 21.52 -3.08
C GLY A 144 1.92 20.60 -2.68
N VAL A 145 1.66 19.39 -2.22
CA VAL A 145 2.71 18.39 -2.01
C VAL A 145 3.30 18.01 -3.36
N GLN A 146 4.62 18.04 -3.48
CA GLN A 146 5.31 17.77 -4.73
C GLN A 146 5.12 16.30 -5.17
N PRO A 147 4.54 16.05 -6.35
CA PRO A 147 4.47 14.70 -6.90
C PRO A 147 5.85 14.24 -7.37
N VAL A 148 6.12 12.94 -7.21
CA VAL A 148 7.32 12.29 -7.73
C VAL A 148 6.89 11.05 -8.50
N GLY A 149 7.41 10.87 -9.70
CA GLY A 149 7.08 9.78 -10.60
C GLY A 149 6.27 10.25 -11.80
N ASP A 150 5.97 9.31 -12.68
CA ASP A 150 5.19 9.55 -13.89
C ASP A 150 3.88 8.76 -13.79
N PRO A 151 2.72 9.43 -13.71
CA PRO A 151 1.43 8.76 -13.59
C PRO A 151 1.03 7.98 -14.86
N ALA A 152 1.73 8.18 -15.97
CA ALA A 152 1.54 7.39 -17.20
C ALA A 152 2.38 6.10 -17.23
N GLN A 153 3.13 5.80 -16.19
CA GLN A 153 3.84 4.53 -16.06
C GLN A 153 3.05 3.56 -15.17
N CYS A 154 2.96 2.30 -15.60
CA CYS A 154 2.33 1.25 -14.82
C CYS A 154 3.15 -0.04 -14.86
N HIS A 155 2.88 -0.91 -13.89
CA HIS A 155 3.29 -2.30 -13.92
C HIS A 155 2.11 -3.16 -14.38
N ALA A 156 2.26 -3.82 -15.52
CA ALA A 156 1.24 -4.72 -16.05
C ALA A 156 1.68 -6.17 -15.90
N VAL A 157 0.75 -7.04 -15.51
CA VAL A 157 0.97 -8.48 -15.38
C VAL A 157 -0.10 -9.24 -16.16
N ALA A 158 0.27 -10.40 -16.72
CA ALA A 158 -0.69 -11.30 -17.32
C ALA A 158 -1.46 -12.02 -16.22
N ILE A 159 -2.79 -11.99 -16.31
CA ILE A 159 -3.70 -12.63 -15.35
C ILE A 159 -4.72 -13.45 -16.13
N ASP A 160 -5.09 -14.63 -15.62
CA ASP A 160 -6.18 -15.41 -16.19
C ASP A 160 -7.47 -14.58 -16.21
N ALA A 161 -8.07 -14.43 -17.39
CA ALA A 161 -9.29 -13.65 -17.57
C ALA A 161 -10.49 -14.17 -16.75
N ARG A 162 -10.44 -15.43 -16.32
CA ARG A 162 -11.45 -16.06 -15.46
C ARG A 162 -11.26 -15.76 -13.98
N ALA A 163 -10.10 -15.22 -13.59
CA ALA A 163 -9.86 -14.87 -12.18
C ALA A 163 -10.88 -13.81 -11.71
N PRO A 164 -11.38 -13.93 -10.49
CA PRO A 164 -12.30 -12.95 -9.94
C PRO A 164 -11.72 -11.54 -9.98
N LYS A 165 -12.59 -10.54 -10.15
CA LYS A 165 -12.18 -9.14 -10.07
C LYS A 165 -11.57 -8.86 -8.69
N PHE A 166 -10.50 -8.08 -8.65
CA PHE A 166 -9.72 -7.79 -7.43
C PHE A 166 -9.06 -9.02 -6.78
N ASP A 167 -8.90 -10.11 -7.51
CA ASP A 167 -8.10 -11.24 -7.09
C ASP A 167 -6.72 -11.16 -7.76
N GLY A 168 -5.68 -11.22 -6.96
CA GLY A 168 -4.29 -11.15 -7.43
C GLY A 168 -3.75 -12.42 -8.10
N GLY A 169 -4.62 -13.31 -8.58
CA GLY A 169 -4.21 -14.54 -9.26
C GLY A 169 -3.34 -14.26 -10.47
N ILE A 170 -2.07 -14.66 -10.42
CA ILE A 170 -1.11 -14.53 -11.51
C ILE A 170 -1.11 -15.83 -12.31
N VAL A 171 -1.15 -15.73 -13.63
CA VAL A 171 -0.86 -16.85 -14.52
C VAL A 171 0.65 -16.99 -14.65
N THR A 172 1.17 -18.11 -14.20
CA THR A 172 2.57 -18.49 -14.38
C THR A 172 2.70 -19.49 -15.51
#